data_7e699d2e632a3be77caccc3f4cf46e6a
#
_entry.id   7e699d2e632a3be77caccc3f4cf46e6a
#
_cell.length_a   1.000
_cell.length_b   1.000
_cell.length_c   1.000
_cell.angle_alpha   90.00
_cell.angle_beta   90.00
_cell.angle_gamma   90.00
#
_symmetry.space_group_name_H-M   'P 1'
#
loop_
_entity.id
_entity.type
_entity.pdbx_description
1 polymer ?
#
loop_
_entity_poly.entity_id
_entity_poly.type
_entity_poly.pdbx_seq_one_letter_code
_entity_poly.pdbx_strand_id
1 'polypeptide(L)'
;MEIRGNGHNRALHFASPPQRVVSLVPSMTESLFELGLGSAVVGITDFCIHPAEALAGLPRLGGPKNPRVDEILALQPDLVLANWEENTRSTVEALQQAGVAVWVTFPRTVLESLDVLWKLAELFRSPEANIRLRTLELTLDWAISAVDERRVVRYFCPIWQQETQEGRLWWMTFNRQTYPSDLLLLIGGENVFAERERRYPLGADLGLEAAQDPGERDTRYPRVTVEEVIAAQPEVILLPDEPFKFTETHVEQIARLLAETPAARRGCIYLIDGSLITWHGTRLARALRELPAVLEKCRGE
;
A
#
# COMPACT_ATOMS: atom_id res chain seq x y z
N MET A 1 25.14 9.35 -9.92
CA MET A 1 24.31 8.19 -9.61
C MET A 1 23.12 8.13 -10.55
N GLU A 2 22.73 6.97 -11.03
CA GLU A 2 21.57 6.75 -11.88
C GLU A 2 20.49 5.99 -11.08
N ILE A 3 19.25 6.50 -11.09
CA ILE A 3 18.10 5.83 -10.49
C ILE A 3 17.07 5.55 -11.58
N ARG A 4 16.51 4.35 -11.55
CA ARG A 4 15.36 3.97 -12.38
C ARG A 4 14.19 3.61 -11.46
N GLY A 5 13.02 4.16 -11.72
CA GLY A 5 11.79 3.73 -11.06
C GLY A 5 11.28 2.41 -11.65
N ASN A 6 10.45 1.69 -10.89
CA ASN A 6 9.76 0.48 -11.37
C ASN A 6 8.61 0.82 -12.33
N GLY A 7 8.21 2.09 -12.41
CA GLY A 7 7.27 2.62 -13.40
C GLY A 7 7.96 3.02 -14.70
N HIS A 8 7.22 3.48 -15.70
CA HIS A 8 7.72 3.91 -17.03
C HIS A 8 8.59 5.17 -16.95
N ASN A 9 9.70 5.10 -16.21
CA ASN A 9 10.55 6.25 -15.93
C ASN A 9 11.83 6.28 -16.75
N ARG A 10 12.11 7.48 -17.27
CA ARG A 10 13.42 7.84 -17.73
C ARG A 10 14.42 7.74 -16.57
N ALA A 11 15.61 7.20 -16.82
CA ALA A 11 16.67 7.18 -15.83
C ALA A 11 16.97 8.61 -15.34
N LEU A 12 17.03 8.78 -14.03
CA LEU A 12 17.40 10.04 -13.38
C LEU A 12 18.88 10.00 -12.98
N HIS A 13 19.60 11.08 -13.30
CA HIS A 13 21.03 11.19 -13.00
C HIS A 13 21.27 12.32 -11.98
N PHE A 14 21.94 11.99 -10.89
CA PHE A 14 22.29 12.94 -9.84
C PHE A 14 23.80 13.03 -9.67
N ALA A 15 24.35 14.23 -9.76
CA ALA A 15 25.78 14.49 -9.48
C ALA A 15 26.06 14.50 -7.95
N SER A 16 25.11 15.00 -7.17
CA SER A 16 25.13 15.08 -5.70
C SER A 16 23.80 14.60 -5.11
N PRO A 17 23.75 14.24 -3.82
CA PRO A 17 22.50 13.92 -3.14
C PRO A 17 21.48 15.06 -3.27
N PRO A 18 20.17 14.74 -3.44
CA PRO A 18 19.11 15.74 -3.45
C PRO A 18 19.09 16.55 -2.14
N GLN A 19 18.83 17.84 -2.25
CA GLN A 19 18.78 18.76 -1.12
C GLN A 19 17.38 19.34 -0.90
N ARG A 20 16.52 19.26 -1.93
CA ARG A 20 15.17 19.83 -1.92
C ARG A 20 14.17 18.82 -2.47
N VAL A 21 13.69 17.95 -1.59
CA VAL A 21 12.78 16.86 -1.96
C VAL A 21 11.34 17.27 -1.65
N VAL A 22 10.47 17.11 -2.64
CA VAL A 22 9.02 17.11 -2.41
C VAL A 22 8.54 15.66 -2.44
N SER A 23 7.83 15.24 -1.39
CA SER A 23 7.24 13.90 -1.33
C SER A 23 5.73 13.95 -1.52
N LEU A 24 5.25 13.32 -2.59
CA LEU A 24 3.82 13.21 -2.91
C LEU A 24 3.20 11.89 -2.39
N VAL A 25 3.97 11.11 -1.63
CA VAL A 25 3.61 9.75 -1.16
C VAL A 25 3.77 9.67 0.35
N PRO A 26 2.68 9.46 1.12
CA PRO A 26 2.74 9.40 2.58
C PRO A 26 3.74 8.39 3.13
N SER A 27 3.75 7.16 2.61
CA SER A 27 4.67 6.10 3.04
C SER A 27 6.14 6.42 2.75
N MET A 28 6.42 7.10 1.63
CA MET A 28 7.78 7.54 1.30
C MET A 28 8.20 8.72 2.16
N THR A 29 7.27 9.62 2.51
CA THR A 29 7.54 10.71 3.47
C THR A 29 7.99 10.14 4.81
N GLU A 30 7.23 9.21 5.39
CA GLU A 30 7.60 8.51 6.61
C GLU A 30 8.98 7.86 6.48
N SER A 31 9.21 7.14 5.38
CA SER A 31 10.48 6.45 5.13
C SER A 31 11.68 7.41 5.07
N LEU A 32 11.54 8.59 4.46
CA LEU A 32 12.60 9.61 4.46
C LEU A 32 12.97 10.04 5.87
N PHE A 33 11.98 10.30 6.73
CA PHE A 33 12.23 10.73 8.09
C PHE A 33 12.81 9.59 8.95
N GLU A 34 12.27 8.40 8.85
CA GLU A 34 12.75 7.24 9.60
C GLU A 34 14.16 6.79 9.17
N LEU A 35 14.54 7.04 7.92
CA LEU A 35 15.91 6.79 7.44
C LEU A 35 16.90 7.92 7.76
N GLY A 36 16.46 9.00 8.44
CA GLY A 36 17.30 10.15 8.74
C GLY A 36 17.55 11.09 7.56
N LEU A 37 16.72 11.01 6.52
CA LEU A 37 16.82 11.81 5.28
C LEU A 37 15.84 13.01 5.26
N GLY A 38 15.06 13.19 6.32
CA GLY A 38 13.98 14.17 6.40
C GLY A 38 14.43 15.64 6.27
N SER A 39 15.69 15.96 6.55
CA SER A 39 16.23 17.32 6.41
C SER A 39 16.21 17.85 4.97
N ALA A 40 16.16 16.96 3.98
CA ALA A 40 16.03 17.34 2.57
C ALA A 40 14.58 17.62 2.15
N VAL A 41 13.57 17.24 2.96
CA VAL A 41 12.16 17.38 2.60
C VAL A 41 11.73 18.83 2.74
N VAL A 42 11.24 19.44 1.64
CA VAL A 42 10.80 20.83 1.58
C VAL A 42 9.30 21.00 1.35
N GLY A 43 8.57 19.91 1.05
CA GLY A 43 7.13 19.93 0.86
C GLY A 43 6.53 18.52 0.80
N ILE A 44 5.28 18.39 1.25
CA ILE A 44 4.58 17.11 1.41
C ILE A 44 3.10 17.26 1.06
N THR A 45 2.38 16.12 0.89
CA THR A 45 0.93 16.16 0.72
C THR A 45 0.18 16.33 2.05
N ASP A 46 -1.11 16.66 1.98
CA ASP A 46 -1.99 16.77 3.15
C ASP A 46 -2.15 15.42 3.88
N PHE A 47 -1.91 14.31 3.18
CA PHE A 47 -2.02 12.93 3.69
C PHE A 47 -0.72 12.41 4.33
N CYS A 48 0.37 13.14 4.26
CA CYS A 48 1.61 12.81 4.96
C CYS A 48 1.44 13.17 6.46
N ILE A 49 1.09 12.19 7.28
CA ILE A 49 0.75 12.38 8.70
C ILE A 49 1.82 11.82 9.65
N HIS A 50 2.77 11.05 9.16
CA HIS A 50 3.84 10.45 9.95
C HIS A 50 5.24 10.82 9.44
N PRO A 51 6.19 11.03 10.37
CA PRO A 51 6.03 11.22 11.81
C PRO A 51 5.51 12.64 12.13
N ALA A 52 4.41 12.76 12.86
CA ALA A 52 3.63 14.01 12.99
C ALA A 52 4.45 15.22 13.45
N GLU A 53 5.32 15.06 14.46
CA GLU A 53 6.13 16.16 15.01
C GLU A 53 7.14 16.71 13.98
N ALA A 54 7.79 15.81 13.22
CA ALA A 54 8.80 16.21 12.24
C ALA A 54 8.19 16.86 10.98
N LEU A 55 6.91 16.65 10.73
CA LEU A 55 6.19 17.24 9.60
C LEU A 55 5.58 18.62 9.93
N ALA A 56 5.64 19.04 11.19
CA ALA A 56 5.13 20.34 11.62
C ALA A 56 5.89 21.46 10.92
N GLY A 57 5.16 22.34 10.25
CA GLY A 57 5.75 23.48 9.53
C GLY A 57 6.19 23.22 8.08
N LEU A 58 6.13 21.99 7.60
CA LEU A 58 6.36 21.72 6.18
C LEU A 58 5.17 22.18 5.32
N PRO A 59 5.42 22.81 4.16
CA PRO A 59 4.41 23.18 3.19
C PRO A 59 3.55 21.96 2.81
N ARG A 60 2.22 22.12 2.87
CA ARG A 60 1.22 21.15 2.45
C ARG A 60 0.78 21.46 1.04
N LEU A 61 0.90 20.51 0.13
CA LEU A 61 0.80 20.71 -1.32
C LEU A 61 -0.48 20.11 -1.94
N GLY A 62 -1.51 19.85 -1.12
CA GLY A 62 -2.75 19.19 -1.55
C GLY A 62 -2.70 17.67 -1.45
N GLY A 63 -3.70 17.01 -2.04
CA GLY A 63 -3.80 15.54 -2.02
C GLY A 63 -2.89 14.85 -3.03
N PRO A 64 -2.57 13.55 -2.85
CA PRO A 64 -1.73 12.80 -3.80
C PRO A 64 -2.29 12.78 -5.21
N LYS A 65 -3.62 12.73 -5.38
CA LYS A 65 -4.29 12.71 -6.70
C LYS A 65 -4.42 14.10 -7.35
N ASN A 66 -4.37 15.17 -6.55
CA ASN A 66 -4.58 16.55 -6.99
C ASN A 66 -3.66 17.53 -6.27
N PRO A 67 -2.33 17.34 -6.32
CA PRO A 67 -1.38 18.25 -5.71
C PRO A 67 -1.35 19.59 -6.47
N ARG A 68 -1.01 20.67 -5.75
CA ARG A 68 -0.88 22.01 -6.31
C ARG A 68 0.49 22.18 -6.98
N VAL A 69 0.54 21.87 -8.28
CA VAL A 69 1.78 21.83 -9.07
C VAL A 69 2.56 23.16 -9.03
N ASP A 70 1.89 24.29 -9.10
CA ASP A 70 2.55 25.61 -9.04
C ASP A 70 3.26 25.84 -7.70
N GLU A 71 2.66 25.39 -6.59
CA GLU A 71 3.29 25.47 -5.27
C GLU A 71 4.49 24.53 -5.15
N ILE A 72 4.41 23.33 -5.77
CA ILE A 72 5.55 22.41 -5.86
C ILE A 72 6.70 23.09 -6.59
N LEU A 73 6.44 23.69 -7.76
CA LEU A 73 7.46 24.37 -8.56
C LEU A 73 8.07 25.57 -7.85
N ALA A 74 7.25 26.32 -7.08
CA ALA A 74 7.72 27.44 -6.27
C ALA A 74 8.74 27.01 -5.17
N LEU A 75 8.68 25.79 -4.70
CA LEU A 75 9.66 25.21 -3.78
C LEU A 75 10.99 24.85 -4.46
N GLN A 76 11.09 24.93 -5.77
CA GLN A 76 12.28 24.61 -6.57
C GLN A 76 12.89 23.24 -6.15
N PRO A 77 12.14 22.13 -6.19
CA PRO A 77 12.65 20.82 -5.82
C PRO A 77 13.68 20.32 -6.84
N ASP A 78 14.72 19.68 -6.34
CA ASP A 78 15.67 18.92 -7.17
C ASP A 78 15.25 17.46 -7.36
N LEU A 79 14.28 17.00 -6.54
CA LEU A 79 13.64 15.69 -6.67
C LEU A 79 12.19 15.75 -6.18
N VAL A 80 11.27 15.14 -6.94
CA VAL A 80 9.91 14.82 -6.50
C VAL A 80 9.77 13.30 -6.43
N LEU A 81 9.31 12.80 -5.26
CA LEU A 81 8.96 11.40 -5.08
C LEU A 81 7.47 11.22 -5.35
N ALA A 82 7.14 10.29 -6.23
CA ALA A 82 5.79 9.94 -6.62
C ALA A 82 5.61 8.42 -6.64
N ASN A 83 4.35 7.97 -6.66
CA ASN A 83 3.99 6.56 -6.78
C ASN A 83 2.94 6.39 -7.87
N TRP A 84 3.04 5.29 -8.62
CA TRP A 84 2.15 4.98 -9.74
C TRP A 84 0.68 4.86 -9.34
N GLU A 85 0.40 4.32 -8.17
CA GLU A 85 -0.97 4.12 -7.68
C GLU A 85 -1.56 5.38 -7.03
N GLU A 86 -0.72 6.20 -6.41
CA GLU A 86 -1.18 7.35 -5.63
C GLU A 86 -1.23 8.65 -6.45
N ASN A 87 -0.32 8.84 -7.39
CA ASN A 87 -0.24 10.09 -8.14
C ASN A 87 -0.80 9.95 -9.56
N THR A 88 -1.34 11.04 -10.10
CA THR A 88 -1.87 11.03 -11.46
C THR A 88 -0.75 11.19 -12.49
N ARG A 89 -0.90 10.54 -13.63
CA ARG A 89 0.03 10.68 -14.76
C ARG A 89 0.19 12.15 -15.19
N SER A 90 -0.91 12.89 -15.24
CA SER A 90 -0.89 14.31 -15.60
C SER A 90 -0.05 15.17 -14.66
N THR A 91 -0.09 14.91 -13.35
CA THR A 91 0.78 15.58 -12.37
C THR A 91 2.25 15.29 -12.63
N VAL A 92 2.60 14.01 -12.85
CA VAL A 92 3.98 13.60 -13.11
C VAL A 92 4.50 14.25 -14.40
N GLU A 93 3.71 14.20 -15.48
CA GLU A 93 4.07 14.80 -16.77
C GLU A 93 4.24 16.33 -16.68
N ALA A 94 3.36 17.03 -15.94
CA ALA A 94 3.47 18.48 -15.75
C ALA A 94 4.78 18.87 -15.03
N LEU A 95 5.14 18.15 -13.97
CA LEU A 95 6.40 18.38 -13.25
C LEU A 95 7.63 18.09 -14.13
N GLN A 96 7.60 17.00 -14.90
CA GLN A 96 8.68 16.64 -15.82
C GLN A 96 8.84 17.66 -16.95
N GLN A 97 7.75 18.18 -17.51
CA GLN A 97 7.75 19.24 -18.51
C GLN A 97 8.33 20.56 -17.98
N ALA A 98 8.12 20.83 -16.67
CA ALA A 98 8.76 21.94 -15.98
C ALA A 98 10.25 21.71 -15.65
N GLY A 99 10.82 20.57 -16.05
CA GLY A 99 12.24 20.25 -15.85
C GLY A 99 12.59 19.65 -14.49
N VAL A 100 11.60 19.28 -13.67
CA VAL A 100 11.81 18.67 -12.35
C VAL A 100 12.11 17.17 -12.50
N ALA A 101 13.09 16.65 -11.78
CA ALA A 101 13.33 15.22 -11.67
C ALA A 101 12.22 14.58 -10.82
N VAL A 102 11.40 13.70 -11.43
CA VAL A 102 10.33 12.98 -10.74
C VAL A 102 10.65 11.49 -10.72
N TRP A 103 10.84 10.93 -9.53
CA TRP A 103 11.01 9.50 -9.35
C TRP A 103 9.67 8.85 -8.99
N VAL A 104 9.12 8.12 -9.93
CA VAL A 104 7.87 7.36 -9.75
C VAL A 104 8.21 5.94 -9.33
N THR A 105 7.79 5.54 -8.13
CA THR A 105 7.93 4.19 -7.59
C THR A 105 6.66 3.38 -7.81
N PHE A 106 6.81 2.04 -7.84
CA PHE A 106 5.68 1.12 -7.94
C PHE A 106 6.06 -0.25 -7.35
N PRO A 107 6.33 -0.35 -6.05
CA PRO A 107 6.61 -1.63 -5.43
C PRO A 107 5.33 -2.46 -5.28
N ARG A 108 5.35 -3.69 -5.79
CA ARG A 108 4.25 -4.66 -5.69
C ARG A 108 4.57 -5.79 -4.72
N THR A 109 5.82 -5.85 -4.26
CA THR A 109 6.30 -6.83 -3.29
C THR A 109 7.08 -6.14 -2.18
N VAL A 110 7.26 -6.82 -1.07
CA VAL A 110 8.11 -6.36 0.05
C VAL A 110 9.55 -6.18 -0.40
N LEU A 111 10.07 -7.09 -1.22
CA LEU A 111 11.44 -6.98 -1.76
C LEU A 111 11.60 -5.77 -2.69
N GLU A 112 10.62 -5.50 -3.56
CA GLU A 112 10.62 -4.29 -4.40
C GLU A 112 10.56 -3.01 -3.54
N SER A 113 9.84 -3.03 -2.42
CA SER A 113 9.78 -1.91 -1.47
C SER A 113 11.13 -1.69 -0.79
N LEU A 114 11.81 -2.75 -0.37
CA LEU A 114 13.18 -2.66 0.18
C LEU A 114 14.17 -2.14 -0.86
N ASP A 115 14.08 -2.57 -2.12
CA ASP A 115 14.92 -2.05 -3.21
C ASP A 115 14.75 -0.53 -3.39
N VAL A 116 13.52 -0.01 -3.30
CA VAL A 116 13.26 1.44 -3.31
C VAL A 116 13.96 2.13 -2.15
N LEU A 117 13.90 1.58 -0.93
CA LEU A 117 14.56 2.15 0.25
C LEU A 117 16.09 2.12 0.12
N TRP A 118 16.67 1.03 -0.40
CA TRP A 118 18.09 0.95 -0.67
C TRP A 118 18.55 1.97 -1.70
N LYS A 119 17.77 2.18 -2.77
CA LYS A 119 18.03 3.23 -3.75
C LYS A 119 17.98 4.63 -3.14
N LEU A 120 17.07 4.90 -2.17
CA LEU A 120 17.10 6.15 -1.40
C LEU A 120 18.39 6.29 -0.61
N ALA A 121 18.76 5.26 0.17
CA ALA A 121 19.98 5.31 0.99
C ALA A 121 21.24 5.55 0.14
N GLU A 122 21.32 4.92 -1.04
CA GLU A 122 22.39 5.12 -2.01
C GLU A 122 22.36 6.54 -2.61
N LEU A 123 21.19 7.04 -3.01
CA LEU A 123 20.99 8.39 -3.57
C LEU A 123 21.48 9.47 -2.61
N PHE A 124 21.13 9.32 -1.33
CA PHE A 124 21.52 10.25 -0.30
C PHE A 124 22.92 9.98 0.28
N ARG A 125 23.57 8.88 -0.13
CA ARG A 125 24.87 8.45 0.37
C ARG A 125 24.90 8.39 1.91
N SER A 126 23.83 7.88 2.53
CA SER A 126 23.62 7.88 3.98
C SER A 126 24.06 6.56 4.63
N PRO A 127 25.18 6.55 5.41
CA PRO A 127 25.54 5.37 6.19
C PRO A 127 24.51 5.02 7.27
N GLU A 128 23.84 6.01 7.83
CA GLU A 128 22.79 5.81 8.85
C GLU A 128 21.59 5.07 8.25
N ALA A 129 21.12 5.48 7.06
CA ALA A 129 20.05 4.79 6.36
C ALA A 129 20.43 3.32 6.07
N ASN A 130 21.67 3.06 5.67
CA ASN A 130 22.16 1.69 5.44
C ASN A 130 22.05 0.82 6.69
N ILE A 131 22.41 1.35 7.87
CA ILE A 131 22.31 0.60 9.14
C ILE A 131 20.85 0.28 9.47
N ARG A 132 19.97 1.26 9.33
CA ARG A 132 18.53 1.10 9.59
C ARG A 132 17.89 0.07 8.64
N LEU A 133 18.27 0.10 7.37
CA LEU A 133 17.78 -0.87 6.37
C LEU A 133 18.26 -2.29 6.65
N ARG A 134 19.51 -2.47 7.08
CA ARG A 134 20.00 -3.79 7.51
C ARG A 134 19.19 -4.35 8.69
N THR A 135 18.83 -3.49 9.64
CA THR A 135 17.98 -3.89 10.77
C THR A 135 16.57 -4.30 10.28
N LEU A 136 16.01 -3.58 9.31
CA LEU A 136 14.72 -3.91 8.73
C LEU A 136 14.76 -5.26 7.99
N GLU A 137 15.80 -5.51 7.18
CA GLU A 137 16.00 -6.80 6.50
C GLU A 137 16.10 -7.96 7.50
N LEU A 138 16.90 -7.81 8.57
CA LEU A 138 17.02 -8.84 9.62
C LEU A 138 15.66 -9.09 10.31
N THR A 139 14.86 -8.06 10.51
CA THR A 139 13.50 -8.18 11.08
C THR A 139 12.59 -8.96 10.12
N LEU A 140 12.68 -8.70 8.82
CA LEU A 140 11.93 -9.43 7.80
C LEU A 140 12.36 -10.91 7.75
N ASP A 141 13.65 -11.19 7.70
CA ASP A 141 14.19 -12.56 7.67
C ASP A 141 13.72 -13.35 8.89
N TRP A 142 13.75 -12.73 10.07
CA TRP A 142 13.25 -13.34 11.30
C TRP A 142 11.73 -13.62 11.23
N ALA A 143 10.94 -12.67 10.74
CA ALA A 143 9.50 -12.84 10.61
C ALA A 143 9.14 -13.96 9.63
N ILE A 144 9.82 -14.05 8.48
CA ILE A 144 9.65 -15.13 7.50
C ILE A 144 10.02 -16.49 8.11
N SER A 145 11.18 -16.56 8.78
CA SER A 145 11.63 -17.81 9.42
C SER A 145 10.67 -18.30 10.51
N ALA A 146 9.99 -17.38 11.18
CA ALA A 146 8.99 -17.73 12.19
C ALA A 146 7.70 -18.34 11.59
N VAL A 147 7.47 -18.19 10.29
CA VAL A 147 6.27 -18.71 9.60
C VAL A 147 6.48 -20.14 9.09
N ASP A 148 7.71 -20.56 8.74
CA ASP A 148 8.00 -21.83 8.05
C ASP A 148 7.47 -23.10 8.75
N GLU A 149 7.26 -23.05 10.07
CA GLU A 149 6.73 -24.16 10.88
C GLU A 149 5.21 -24.04 11.17
N ARG A 150 4.52 -23.06 10.57
CA ARG A 150 3.15 -22.69 10.94
C ARG A 150 2.17 -22.91 9.82
N ARG A 151 0.92 -23.28 10.19
CA ARG A 151 -0.19 -23.34 9.26
C ARG A 151 -0.51 -21.92 8.72
N VAL A 152 -0.62 -21.81 7.41
CA VAL A 152 -1.08 -20.59 6.72
C VAL A 152 -2.57 -20.34 7.05
N VAL A 153 -2.93 -19.07 7.31
CA VAL A 153 -4.30 -18.64 7.63
C VAL A 153 -4.94 -18.00 6.42
N ARG A 154 -6.09 -18.50 5.99
CA ARG A 154 -6.82 -17.97 4.83
C ARG A 154 -7.54 -16.69 5.20
N TYR A 155 -7.18 -15.57 4.55
CA TYR A 155 -7.76 -14.26 4.86
C TYR A 155 -8.56 -13.66 3.71
N PHE A 156 -9.56 -12.85 4.09
CA PHE A 156 -10.21 -11.85 3.26
C PHE A 156 -9.90 -10.45 3.80
N CYS A 157 -9.53 -9.52 2.92
CA CYS A 157 -9.27 -8.14 3.28
C CYS A 157 -9.94 -7.20 2.27
N PRO A 158 -11.17 -6.72 2.55
CA PRO A 158 -11.79 -5.67 1.75
C PRO A 158 -11.08 -4.34 2.01
N ILE A 159 -10.83 -3.56 0.95
CA ILE A 159 -10.26 -2.20 1.04
C ILE A 159 -11.25 -1.12 0.64
N TRP A 160 -12.44 -1.50 0.20
CA TRP A 160 -13.56 -0.63 -0.13
C TRP A 160 -14.87 -1.38 -0.02
N GLN A 161 -15.95 -0.66 0.34
CA GLN A 161 -17.30 -1.20 0.38
C GLN A 161 -18.26 -0.23 -0.31
N GLN A 162 -19.17 -0.76 -1.13
CA GLN A 162 -20.20 0.04 -1.80
C GLN A 162 -21.39 -0.84 -2.20
N GLU A 163 -22.53 -0.20 -2.45
CA GLU A 163 -23.71 -0.85 -3.02
C GLU A 163 -23.93 -0.39 -4.46
N THR A 164 -24.51 -1.27 -5.28
CA THR A 164 -25.03 -0.89 -6.60
C THR A 164 -26.32 -0.07 -6.43
N GLN A 165 -26.83 0.51 -7.52
CA GLN A 165 -28.11 1.23 -7.51
C GLN A 165 -29.29 0.32 -7.10
N GLU A 166 -29.18 -0.99 -7.34
CA GLU A 166 -30.19 -1.99 -6.96
C GLU A 166 -29.98 -2.53 -5.53
N GLY A 167 -29.06 -1.94 -4.75
CA GLY A 167 -28.79 -2.31 -3.36
C GLY A 167 -27.94 -3.58 -3.19
N ARG A 168 -27.23 -4.04 -4.23
CA ARG A 168 -26.30 -5.17 -4.10
C ARG A 168 -24.98 -4.70 -3.49
N LEU A 169 -24.64 -5.23 -2.33
CA LEU A 169 -23.39 -4.95 -1.67
C LEU A 169 -22.20 -5.65 -2.38
N TRP A 170 -21.09 -4.96 -2.50
CA TRP A 170 -19.82 -5.50 -2.99
C TRP A 170 -18.65 -4.87 -2.25
N TRP A 171 -17.54 -5.62 -2.23
CA TRP A 171 -16.28 -5.14 -1.70
C TRP A 171 -15.21 -5.11 -2.81
N MET A 172 -14.35 -4.10 -2.79
CA MET A 172 -13.09 -4.17 -3.51
C MET A 172 -12.05 -4.81 -2.60
N THR A 173 -11.33 -5.77 -3.14
CA THR A 173 -10.17 -6.39 -2.50
C THR A 173 -8.97 -6.34 -3.45
N PHE A 174 -7.92 -7.04 -3.16
CA PHE A 174 -6.71 -7.10 -3.97
C PHE A 174 -6.31 -8.55 -4.24
N ASN A 175 -5.59 -8.79 -5.34
CA ASN A 175 -5.05 -10.10 -5.68
C ASN A 175 -3.55 -10.20 -5.36
N ARG A 176 -2.92 -11.34 -5.71
CA ARG A 176 -1.51 -11.64 -5.42
C ARG A 176 -0.48 -10.67 -6.06
N GLN A 177 -0.89 -9.84 -7.01
CA GLN A 177 0.02 -8.92 -7.73
C GLN A 177 0.18 -7.57 -7.02
N THR A 178 -0.16 -7.50 -5.73
CA THR A 178 -0.13 -6.28 -4.93
C THR A 178 0.76 -6.42 -3.70
N TYR A 179 1.34 -5.31 -3.26
CA TYR A 179 2.15 -5.25 -2.04
C TYR A 179 1.43 -5.78 -0.78
N PRO A 180 0.14 -5.43 -0.51
CA PRO A 180 -0.57 -5.99 0.64
C PRO A 180 -0.65 -7.51 0.62
N SER A 181 -0.87 -8.11 -0.56
CA SER A 181 -0.96 -9.56 -0.68
C SER A 181 0.38 -10.24 -0.45
N ASP A 182 1.47 -9.68 -0.99
CA ASP A 182 2.82 -10.18 -0.79
C ASP A 182 3.24 -10.10 0.69
N LEU A 183 3.00 -8.95 1.34
CA LEU A 183 3.28 -8.76 2.76
C LEU A 183 2.57 -9.79 3.64
N LEU A 184 1.25 -9.93 3.46
CA LEU A 184 0.45 -10.85 4.26
C LEU A 184 0.85 -12.31 4.02
N LEU A 185 1.25 -12.68 2.79
CA LEU A 185 1.78 -14.00 2.48
C LEU A 185 3.07 -14.29 3.24
N LEU A 186 4.01 -13.33 3.29
CA LEU A 186 5.29 -13.48 4.00
C LEU A 186 5.13 -13.71 5.51
N ILE A 187 4.01 -13.28 6.10
CA ILE A 187 3.71 -13.47 7.53
C ILE A 187 2.70 -14.59 7.79
N GLY A 188 2.42 -15.44 6.80
CA GLY A 188 1.59 -16.64 6.94
C GLY A 188 0.11 -16.46 6.66
N GLY A 189 -0.28 -15.40 5.94
CA GLY A 189 -1.63 -15.21 5.42
C GLY A 189 -1.77 -15.67 3.98
N GLU A 190 -2.82 -16.42 3.66
CA GLU A 190 -3.20 -16.80 2.29
C GLU A 190 -4.43 -16.00 1.84
N ASN A 191 -4.25 -15.19 0.81
CA ASN A 191 -5.34 -14.40 0.25
C ASN A 191 -6.35 -15.31 -0.47
N VAL A 192 -7.60 -15.37 0.00
CA VAL A 192 -8.65 -16.19 -0.64
C VAL A 192 -9.01 -15.71 -2.05
N PHE A 193 -8.60 -14.48 -2.41
CA PHE A 193 -8.78 -13.88 -3.73
C PHE A 193 -7.46 -13.66 -4.48
N ALA A 194 -6.40 -14.40 -4.14
CA ALA A 194 -5.08 -14.27 -4.77
C ALA A 194 -5.12 -14.37 -6.30
N GLU A 195 -5.93 -15.27 -6.84
CA GLU A 195 -6.07 -15.52 -8.28
C GLU A 195 -7.23 -14.77 -8.94
N ARG A 196 -8.00 -13.99 -8.16
CA ARG A 196 -9.16 -13.27 -8.67
C ARG A 196 -8.73 -11.97 -9.35
N GLU A 197 -8.86 -11.92 -10.65
CA GLU A 197 -8.64 -10.69 -11.41
C GLU A 197 -9.94 -9.87 -11.53
N ARG A 198 -9.79 -8.54 -11.54
CA ARG A 198 -10.89 -7.64 -11.83
C ARG A 198 -11.36 -7.83 -13.26
N ARG A 199 -12.66 -7.92 -13.44
CA ARG A 199 -13.34 -7.94 -14.74
C ARG A 199 -13.95 -6.57 -15.03
N TYR A 200 -14.16 -6.26 -16.29
CA TYR A 200 -14.72 -5.01 -16.74
C TYR A 200 -15.91 -5.27 -17.66
N PRO A 201 -16.98 -4.41 -17.57
CA PRO A 201 -17.20 -3.33 -16.61
C PRO A 201 -17.54 -3.85 -15.20
N LEU A 202 -18.04 -2.97 -14.30
CA LEU A 202 -18.38 -3.37 -12.91
C LEU A 202 -19.40 -4.51 -12.86
N GLY A 203 -20.42 -4.48 -13.72
CA GLY A 203 -21.41 -5.56 -13.80
C GLY A 203 -20.79 -6.92 -14.11
N ALA A 204 -19.78 -6.97 -14.98
CA ALA A 204 -19.03 -8.21 -15.27
C ALA A 204 -18.20 -8.66 -14.05
N ASP A 205 -17.64 -7.73 -13.30
CA ASP A 205 -16.89 -8.06 -12.06
C ASP A 205 -17.82 -8.67 -11.00
N LEU A 206 -19.08 -8.23 -10.96
CA LEU A 206 -20.12 -8.73 -10.06
C LEU A 206 -20.93 -9.94 -10.63
N GLY A 207 -20.51 -10.46 -11.79
CA GLY A 207 -21.18 -11.61 -12.41
C GLY A 207 -22.56 -11.33 -13.04
N LEU A 208 -22.87 -10.06 -13.34
CA LEU A 208 -24.16 -9.60 -13.87
C LEU A 208 -24.17 -9.53 -15.40
N GLU A 209 -23.02 -9.48 -16.02
CA GLU A 209 -22.86 -9.38 -17.48
C GLU A 209 -21.53 -10.01 -17.95
N ALA A 210 -21.36 -10.15 -19.27
CA ALA A 210 -20.14 -10.69 -19.84
C ALA A 210 -18.94 -9.75 -19.65
N ALA A 211 -17.78 -10.32 -19.34
CA ALA A 211 -16.54 -9.57 -19.24
C ALA A 211 -16.04 -9.09 -20.62
N GLN A 212 -15.51 -7.89 -20.65
CA GLN A 212 -14.81 -7.28 -21.76
C GLN A 212 -13.29 -7.41 -21.58
N ASP A 213 -12.53 -7.34 -22.67
CA ASP A 213 -11.08 -7.26 -22.60
C ASP A 213 -10.64 -6.11 -21.69
N PRO A 214 -9.86 -6.37 -20.66
CA PRO A 214 -9.36 -5.32 -19.77
C PRO A 214 -8.42 -4.33 -20.50
N GLY A 215 -7.73 -4.73 -21.57
CA GLY A 215 -6.68 -3.93 -22.20
C GLY A 215 -5.59 -3.57 -21.18
N GLU A 216 -5.26 -2.27 -21.07
CA GLU A 216 -4.26 -1.74 -20.11
C GLU A 216 -4.86 -1.41 -18.72
N ARG A 217 -6.14 -1.70 -18.48
CA ARG A 217 -6.80 -1.41 -17.19
C ARG A 217 -6.28 -2.33 -16.09
N ASP A 218 -6.18 -1.79 -14.88
CA ASP A 218 -5.68 -2.51 -13.71
C ASP A 218 -6.64 -3.64 -13.27
N THR A 219 -6.16 -4.87 -13.29
CA THR A 219 -6.92 -6.07 -12.90
C THR A 219 -6.63 -6.55 -11.48
N ARG A 220 -5.76 -5.86 -10.74
CA ARG A 220 -5.29 -6.29 -9.41
C ARG A 220 -6.31 -6.10 -8.28
N TYR A 221 -7.31 -5.25 -8.49
CA TYR A 221 -8.29 -4.86 -7.48
C TYR A 221 -9.71 -5.30 -7.88
N PRO A 222 -10.05 -6.61 -7.73
CA PRO A 222 -11.37 -7.13 -8.07
C PRO A 222 -12.46 -6.64 -7.11
N ARG A 223 -13.70 -6.63 -7.61
CA ARG A 223 -14.91 -6.46 -6.80
C ARG A 223 -15.52 -7.85 -6.59
N VAL A 224 -15.80 -8.14 -5.32
CA VAL A 224 -16.33 -9.44 -4.91
C VAL A 224 -17.66 -9.25 -4.21
N THR A 225 -18.56 -10.23 -4.40
CA THR A 225 -19.89 -10.23 -3.78
C THR A 225 -19.87 -11.01 -2.45
N VAL A 226 -20.97 -10.91 -1.70
CA VAL A 226 -21.17 -11.68 -0.46
C VAL A 226 -21.03 -13.18 -0.74
N GLU A 227 -21.65 -13.66 -1.83
CA GLU A 227 -21.64 -15.07 -2.24
C GLU A 227 -20.21 -15.56 -2.57
N GLU A 228 -19.41 -14.74 -3.28
CA GLU A 228 -18.01 -15.06 -3.56
C GLU A 228 -17.19 -15.20 -2.27
N VAL A 229 -17.39 -14.31 -1.30
CA VAL A 229 -16.67 -14.38 -0.01
C VAL A 229 -17.11 -15.60 0.81
N ILE A 230 -18.42 -15.90 0.84
CA ILE A 230 -18.92 -17.12 1.50
C ILE A 230 -18.31 -18.36 0.84
N ALA A 231 -18.31 -18.44 -0.51
CA ALA A 231 -17.72 -19.56 -1.22
C ALA A 231 -16.21 -19.71 -0.98
N ALA A 232 -15.50 -18.59 -0.81
CA ALA A 232 -14.07 -18.58 -0.53
C ALA A 232 -13.71 -19.04 0.90
N GLN A 233 -14.65 -19.07 1.85
CA GLN A 233 -14.48 -19.58 3.21
C GLN A 233 -13.23 -19.01 3.93
N PRO A 234 -13.09 -17.69 4.13
CA PRO A 234 -11.97 -17.12 4.87
C PRO A 234 -12.00 -17.53 6.35
N GLU A 235 -10.82 -17.72 6.94
CA GLU A 235 -10.62 -18.03 8.36
C GLU A 235 -10.46 -16.75 9.20
N VAL A 236 -10.03 -15.64 8.57
CA VAL A 236 -9.95 -14.31 9.17
C VAL A 236 -10.39 -13.24 8.17
N ILE A 237 -11.00 -12.19 8.67
CA ILE A 237 -11.36 -11.00 7.90
C ILE A 237 -10.63 -9.80 8.52
N LEU A 238 -9.84 -9.11 7.70
CA LEU A 238 -9.09 -7.92 8.08
C LEU A 238 -9.79 -6.68 7.52
N LEU A 239 -10.21 -5.78 8.37
CA LEU A 239 -10.95 -4.57 8.03
C LEU A 239 -10.08 -3.34 8.28
N PRO A 240 -9.38 -2.82 7.26
CA PRO A 240 -8.52 -1.66 7.40
C PRO A 240 -9.34 -0.38 7.56
N ASP A 241 -8.77 0.64 8.22
CA ASP A 241 -9.40 1.97 8.35
C ASP A 241 -9.07 2.92 7.18
N GLU A 242 -8.28 2.45 6.21
CA GLU A 242 -7.99 3.14 4.94
C GLU A 242 -7.76 2.12 3.79
N PRO A 243 -8.03 2.47 2.54
CA PRO A 243 -8.59 3.72 2.02
C PRO A 243 -10.09 3.90 2.34
N PHE A 244 -10.83 2.84 2.66
CA PHE A 244 -12.19 2.89 3.18
C PHE A 244 -12.17 2.70 4.69
N LYS A 245 -12.82 3.62 5.42
CA LYS A 245 -12.80 3.55 6.89
C LYS A 245 -13.81 2.52 7.39
N PHE A 246 -13.35 1.28 7.57
CA PHE A 246 -14.13 0.29 8.30
C PHE A 246 -14.21 0.64 9.79
N THR A 247 -15.34 0.30 10.43
CA THR A 247 -15.66 0.61 11.83
C THR A 247 -16.31 -0.59 12.50
N GLU A 248 -16.55 -0.53 13.80
CA GLU A 248 -17.27 -1.59 14.57
C GLU A 248 -18.64 -1.91 13.96
N THR A 249 -19.36 -0.92 13.41
CA THR A 249 -20.63 -1.16 12.73
C THR A 249 -20.46 -2.08 11.51
N HIS A 250 -19.33 -1.95 10.79
CA HIS A 250 -19.02 -2.84 9.67
C HIS A 250 -18.63 -4.25 10.15
N VAL A 251 -17.95 -4.37 11.31
CA VAL A 251 -17.67 -5.70 11.92
C VAL A 251 -18.97 -6.44 12.17
N GLU A 252 -19.97 -5.80 12.79
CA GLU A 252 -21.27 -6.40 13.06
C GLU A 252 -22.05 -6.73 11.77
N GLN A 253 -22.01 -5.85 10.79
CA GLN A 253 -22.65 -6.08 9.49
C GLN A 253 -22.02 -7.28 8.77
N ILE A 254 -20.70 -7.31 8.65
CA ILE A 254 -19.95 -8.37 7.97
C ILE A 254 -20.12 -9.71 8.69
N ALA A 255 -20.10 -9.73 10.03
CA ALA A 255 -20.34 -10.95 10.81
C ALA A 255 -21.71 -11.56 10.51
N ARG A 256 -22.75 -10.73 10.31
CA ARG A 256 -24.10 -11.20 9.92
C ARG A 256 -24.15 -11.70 8.48
N LEU A 257 -23.59 -10.92 7.55
CA LEU A 257 -23.61 -11.25 6.12
C LEU A 257 -22.82 -12.51 5.79
N LEU A 258 -21.70 -12.72 6.49
CA LEU A 258 -20.76 -13.81 6.25
C LEU A 258 -20.84 -14.90 7.33
N ALA A 259 -22.00 -15.05 8.01
CA ALA A 259 -22.20 -16.00 9.12
C ALA A 259 -21.83 -17.46 8.78
N GLU A 260 -21.84 -17.83 7.48
CA GLU A 260 -21.47 -19.15 6.99
C GLU A 260 -19.96 -19.38 6.86
N THR A 261 -19.13 -18.34 7.05
CA THR A 261 -17.67 -18.45 6.97
C THR A 261 -17.04 -18.85 8.31
N PRO A 262 -15.88 -19.53 8.30
CA PRO A 262 -15.11 -19.81 9.51
C PRO A 262 -14.76 -18.55 10.30
N ALA A 263 -14.42 -17.46 9.62
CA ALA A 263 -14.10 -16.17 10.23
C ALA A 263 -15.25 -15.66 11.11
N ALA A 264 -16.47 -15.59 10.57
CA ALA A 264 -17.62 -15.07 11.30
C ALA A 264 -18.03 -15.99 12.45
N ARG A 265 -18.04 -17.34 12.23
CA ARG A 265 -18.38 -18.33 13.27
C ARG A 265 -17.44 -18.28 14.48
N ARG A 266 -16.17 -17.91 14.27
CA ARG A 266 -15.13 -17.88 15.29
C ARG A 266 -14.87 -16.48 15.85
N GLY A 267 -15.57 -15.45 15.36
CA GLY A 267 -15.34 -14.06 15.73
C GLY A 267 -13.99 -13.50 15.26
N CYS A 268 -13.44 -14.07 14.18
CA CYS A 268 -12.15 -13.68 13.60
C CYS A 268 -12.32 -12.55 12.56
N ILE A 269 -12.91 -11.44 12.96
CA ILE A 269 -13.11 -10.23 12.15
C ILE A 269 -12.47 -9.07 12.92
N TYR A 270 -11.42 -8.46 12.36
CA TYR A 270 -10.61 -7.48 13.08
C TYR A 270 -10.49 -6.17 12.31
N LEU A 271 -10.73 -5.07 13.01
CA LEU A 271 -10.28 -3.75 12.56
C LEU A 271 -8.75 -3.68 12.69
N ILE A 272 -8.10 -3.15 11.67
CA ILE A 272 -6.65 -2.97 11.62
C ILE A 272 -6.29 -1.56 11.14
N ASP A 273 -5.13 -1.07 11.55
CA ASP A 273 -4.50 0.10 10.96
C ASP A 273 -4.17 -0.22 9.49
N GLY A 274 -4.89 0.38 8.56
CA GLY A 274 -4.75 0.12 7.12
C GLY A 274 -3.37 0.45 6.60
N SER A 275 -2.69 1.43 7.19
CA SER A 275 -1.33 1.79 6.82
C SER A 275 -0.33 0.64 6.99
N LEU A 276 -0.62 -0.33 7.87
CA LEU A 276 0.24 -1.51 8.05
C LEU A 276 0.29 -2.41 6.82
N ILE A 277 -0.76 -2.41 6.00
CA ILE A 277 -0.83 -3.26 4.80
C ILE A 277 -0.71 -2.45 3.50
N THR A 278 -1.04 -1.16 3.51
CA THR A 278 -1.05 -0.33 2.31
C THR A 278 0.22 0.51 2.13
N TRP A 279 0.87 0.92 3.23
CA TRP A 279 2.06 1.76 3.17
C TRP A 279 3.33 0.90 3.05
N HIS A 280 3.88 0.87 1.84
CA HIS A 280 5.20 0.29 1.62
C HIS A 280 6.30 1.18 2.23
N GLY A 281 7.51 0.64 2.38
CA GLY A 281 8.65 1.38 2.95
C GLY A 281 8.96 0.97 4.39
N THR A 282 9.41 1.90 5.21
CA THR A 282 9.86 1.60 6.60
C THR A 282 8.72 1.19 7.53
N ARG A 283 7.46 1.50 7.20
CA ARG A 283 6.25 0.99 7.89
C ARG A 283 6.24 -0.54 7.98
N LEU A 284 6.94 -1.22 7.08
CA LEU A 284 7.14 -2.67 7.12
C LEU A 284 7.59 -3.17 8.51
N ALA A 285 8.49 -2.45 9.19
CA ALA A 285 8.95 -2.83 10.53
C ALA A 285 7.81 -2.95 11.54
N ARG A 286 6.83 -2.06 11.44
CA ARG A 286 5.64 -2.08 12.30
C ARG A 286 4.67 -3.16 11.88
N ALA A 287 4.45 -3.35 10.59
CA ALA A 287 3.61 -4.40 10.04
C ALA A 287 4.06 -5.80 10.48
N LEU A 288 5.37 -6.09 10.37
CA LEU A 288 5.98 -7.37 10.79
C LEU A 288 5.83 -7.64 12.30
N ARG A 289 5.71 -6.61 13.11
CA ARG A 289 5.53 -6.74 14.56
C ARG A 289 4.07 -6.94 14.98
N GLU A 290 3.14 -6.28 14.29
CA GLU A 290 1.73 -6.20 14.72
C GLU A 290 0.82 -7.21 14.00
N LEU A 291 0.98 -7.40 12.68
CA LEU A 291 0.07 -8.23 11.89
C LEU A 291 0.16 -9.74 12.20
N PRO A 292 1.34 -10.35 12.45
CA PRO A 292 1.39 -11.78 12.77
C PRO A 292 0.51 -12.17 13.95
N ALA A 293 0.47 -11.34 15.00
CA ALA A 293 -0.36 -11.59 16.19
C ALA A 293 -1.86 -11.59 15.88
N VAL A 294 -2.30 -10.82 14.85
CA VAL A 294 -3.71 -10.80 14.42
C VAL A 294 -4.06 -12.11 13.72
N LEU A 295 -3.18 -12.59 12.84
CA LEU A 295 -3.38 -13.86 12.13
C LEU A 295 -3.33 -15.06 13.10
N GLU A 296 -2.44 -15.03 14.08
CA GLU A 296 -2.30 -16.10 15.09
C GLU A 296 -3.54 -16.33 15.93
N LYS A 297 -4.28 -15.28 16.30
CA LYS A 297 -5.54 -15.39 17.05
C LYS A 297 -6.58 -16.27 16.37
N CYS A 298 -6.50 -16.43 15.05
CA CYS A 298 -7.45 -17.19 14.24
C CYS A 298 -6.92 -18.55 13.79
N ARG A 299 -5.71 -18.91 14.17
CA ARG A 299 -5.22 -20.28 13.97
C ARG A 299 -6.01 -21.21 14.87
N GLY A 300 -6.84 -22.09 14.26
CA GLY A 300 -7.46 -23.17 15.01
C GLY A 300 -6.40 -24.11 15.57
N GLU A 301 -6.68 -24.70 16.72
CA GLU A 301 -5.91 -25.80 17.30
C GLU A 301 -5.80 -26.96 16.31
#